data_c2dab3e3f709de706e782ef178e6a4fc
#
_entry.id   c2dab3e3f709de706e782ef178e6a4fc
#
_cell.length_a   1.000
_cell.length_b   1.000
_cell.length_c   1.000
_cell.angle_alpha   90.00
_cell.angle_beta   90.00
_cell.angle_gamma   90.00
#
_symmetry.space_group_name_H-M   'P 1'
#
loop_
_entity.id
_entity.type
_entity.pdbx_description
1 polymer ?
#
loop_
_entity_poly.entity_id
_entity_poly.type
_entity_poly.pdbx_seq_one_letter_code
_entity_poly.pdbx_strand_id
1 'polypeptide(L)'
;MHPATLPTLARRLCLVGAIACLAPPLLAGEPRPDATIKNKSFEARIYLDDTVKADPALAADCLAEGRKWMEKNAAEAEGERKQDPQLFRDGGWTFERRYNFRSRVDGHYVSIVRGDYMDTKAAHPNSDVNTILWDSEANKRISIRPFFTETADNGPAMKAMVKAVIASLKIEKKKRGAGETATDEWFKELAPSLLKIGAMTLAPSTDAGKSSGLTFYYPPYAVGPYAEGEYIAFVPWETLKPYLTAEGTRIFGGARPKSDADEPQ
;
A
#
# COMPACT_ATOMS: atom_id res chain seq x y z
N MET A 1 55.14 26.19 -73.52
CA MET A 1 53.71 26.21 -73.76
C MET A 1 53.02 25.64 -72.52
N HIS A 2 52.51 26.51 -71.67
CA HIS A 2 51.76 26.14 -70.46
C HIS A 2 50.29 26.34 -70.72
N PRO A 3 49.39 25.41 -70.31
CA PRO A 3 47.97 25.73 -70.19
C PRO A 3 47.66 26.15 -68.78
N ALA A 4 46.79 27.17 -68.71
CA ALA A 4 46.31 27.83 -67.53
C ALA A 4 45.28 26.92 -66.72
N THR A 5 45.45 26.93 -65.43
CA THR A 5 44.50 26.34 -64.52
C THR A 5 43.51 27.38 -64.03
N LEU A 6 42.18 27.11 -64.13
CA LEU A 6 41.06 27.86 -63.57
C LEU A 6 40.81 27.46 -62.10
N PRO A 7 40.46 28.38 -61.23
CA PRO A 7 40.18 28.08 -59.86
C PRO A 7 38.73 27.63 -59.68
N THR A 8 38.57 26.53 -58.91
CA THR A 8 37.28 25.96 -58.51
C THR A 8 36.62 26.75 -57.36
N LEU A 9 35.44 27.27 -57.57
CA LEU A 9 34.64 27.95 -56.57
C LEU A 9 34.05 26.92 -55.53
N ALA A 10 34.57 26.99 -54.31
CA ALA A 10 33.99 26.20 -53.19
C ALA A 10 32.70 26.85 -52.70
N ARG A 11 31.56 26.18 -52.93
CA ARG A 11 30.29 26.52 -52.31
C ARG A 11 30.33 26.12 -50.82
N ARG A 12 30.33 27.11 -49.93
CA ARG A 12 30.11 26.88 -48.50
C ARG A 12 28.61 26.63 -48.25
N LEU A 13 28.30 25.39 -47.87
CA LEU A 13 26.97 24.99 -47.41
C LEU A 13 26.87 25.37 -45.91
N CYS A 14 26.07 26.39 -45.58
CA CYS A 14 25.74 26.72 -44.21
C CYS A 14 24.72 25.72 -43.71
N LEU A 15 25.14 24.76 -42.85
CA LEU A 15 24.22 23.93 -42.06
C LEU A 15 23.69 24.80 -40.91
N VAL A 16 22.43 25.19 -41.00
CA VAL A 16 21.68 25.74 -39.87
C VAL A 16 21.25 24.57 -38.98
N GLY A 17 22.01 24.36 -37.94
CA GLY A 17 21.65 23.39 -36.90
C GLY A 17 20.44 23.88 -36.09
N ALA A 18 19.27 23.25 -36.24
CA ALA A 18 18.14 23.46 -35.36
C ALA A 18 18.50 22.87 -33.99
N ILE A 19 18.77 23.72 -33.01
CA ILE A 19 18.91 23.34 -31.61
C ILE A 19 17.46 23.09 -31.11
N ALA A 20 17.05 21.81 -31.06
CA ALA A 20 15.86 21.41 -30.37
C ALA A 20 16.09 21.64 -28.85
N CYS A 21 15.50 22.68 -28.29
CA CYS A 21 15.40 22.85 -26.85
C CYS A 21 14.55 21.68 -26.27
N LEU A 22 15.22 20.64 -25.79
CA LEU A 22 14.61 19.64 -24.92
C LEU A 22 14.24 20.38 -23.62
N ALA A 23 12.96 20.67 -23.45
CA ALA A 23 12.44 21.10 -22.16
C ALA A 23 12.79 20.04 -21.12
N PRO A 24 13.33 20.42 -19.94
CA PRO A 24 13.57 19.44 -18.87
C PRO A 24 12.24 18.77 -18.51
N PRO A 25 12.26 17.46 -18.19
CA PRO A 25 11.05 16.80 -17.70
C PRO A 25 10.56 17.60 -16.49
N LEU A 26 9.29 17.99 -16.51
CA LEU A 26 8.60 18.52 -15.33
C LEU A 26 8.80 17.49 -14.22
N LEU A 27 9.61 17.83 -13.24
CA LEU A 27 9.65 17.09 -11.97
C LEU A 27 8.22 17.09 -11.45
N ALA A 28 7.60 15.92 -11.41
CA ALA A 28 6.30 15.77 -10.79
C ALA A 28 6.44 16.30 -9.35
N GLY A 29 5.81 17.44 -9.07
CA GLY A 29 5.83 18.02 -7.72
C GLY A 29 5.25 17.00 -6.75
N GLU A 30 5.67 17.05 -5.48
CA GLU A 30 5.08 16.20 -4.45
C GLU A 30 3.55 16.31 -4.49
N PRO A 31 2.84 15.17 -4.38
CA PRO A 31 1.38 15.18 -4.43
C PRO A 31 0.83 16.08 -3.31
N ARG A 32 -0.15 16.92 -3.65
CA ARG A 32 -0.80 17.77 -2.65
C ARG A 32 -1.66 16.92 -1.73
N PRO A 33 -1.58 17.11 -0.40
CA PRO A 33 -2.43 16.39 0.54
C PRO A 33 -3.91 16.80 0.36
N ASP A 34 -4.81 15.82 0.50
CA ASP A 34 -6.25 16.02 0.46
C ASP A 34 -6.80 16.60 1.77
N ALA A 35 -6.07 16.42 2.87
CA ALA A 35 -6.32 17.13 4.14
C ALA A 35 -5.00 17.32 4.91
N THR A 36 -4.93 18.40 5.69
CA THR A 36 -3.77 18.72 6.54
C THR A 36 -4.24 19.33 7.84
N ILE A 37 -3.59 18.92 8.94
CA ILE A 37 -3.60 19.63 10.23
C ILE A 37 -2.17 20.04 10.54
N LYS A 38 -1.95 21.29 10.93
CA LYS A 38 -0.64 21.80 11.33
C LYS A 38 -0.76 22.77 12.48
N ASN A 39 0.01 22.50 13.54
CA ASN A 39 0.20 23.39 14.67
C ASN A 39 1.66 23.31 15.16
N LYS A 40 1.99 23.87 16.33
CA LYS A 40 3.35 23.85 16.89
C LYS A 40 3.83 22.47 17.33
N SER A 41 2.91 21.55 17.64
CA SER A 41 3.20 20.24 18.18
C SER A 41 3.07 19.13 17.15
N PHE A 42 2.37 19.40 16.03
CA PHE A 42 1.91 18.34 15.14
C PHE A 42 1.71 18.84 13.71
N GLU A 43 2.15 18.05 12.75
CA GLU A 43 1.79 18.18 11.35
C GLU A 43 1.35 16.82 10.82
N ALA A 44 0.13 16.73 10.28
CA ALA A 44 -0.34 15.53 9.63
C ALA A 44 -0.95 15.82 8.27
N ARG A 45 -0.78 14.87 7.35
CA ARG A 45 -1.27 14.94 5.98
C ARG A 45 -2.01 13.66 5.63
N ILE A 46 -3.08 13.80 4.86
CA ILE A 46 -3.82 12.69 4.27
C ILE A 46 -3.71 12.77 2.77
N TYR A 47 -3.47 11.63 2.14
CA TYR A 47 -3.42 11.48 0.69
C TYR A 47 -4.38 10.36 0.27
N LEU A 48 -5.20 10.64 -0.72
CA LEU A 48 -6.04 9.67 -1.39
C LEU A 48 -5.50 9.39 -2.79
N ASP A 49 -5.44 8.13 -3.18
CA ASP A 49 -5.23 7.73 -4.57
C ASP A 49 -6.33 8.31 -5.48
N ASP A 50 -6.00 8.60 -6.74
CA ASP A 50 -6.96 9.18 -7.68
C ASP A 50 -8.16 8.25 -7.94
N THR A 51 -7.95 6.94 -7.88
CA THR A 51 -9.04 5.95 -7.98
C THR A 51 -9.98 6.01 -6.77
N VAL A 52 -9.44 6.30 -5.57
CA VAL A 52 -10.24 6.54 -4.36
C VAL A 52 -11.05 7.82 -4.50
N LYS A 53 -10.44 8.90 -5.01
CA LYS A 53 -11.10 10.19 -5.25
C LYS A 53 -12.23 10.09 -6.28
N ALA A 54 -12.10 9.17 -7.25
CA ALA A 54 -13.11 8.95 -8.28
C ALA A 54 -14.42 8.33 -7.76
N ASP A 55 -14.43 7.77 -6.55
CA ASP A 55 -15.64 7.34 -5.82
C ASP A 55 -15.91 8.32 -4.67
N PRO A 56 -16.88 9.27 -4.81
CA PRO A 56 -17.12 10.30 -3.80
C PRO A 56 -17.51 9.75 -2.42
N ALA A 57 -18.24 8.63 -2.37
CA ALA A 57 -18.66 8.03 -1.10
C ALA A 57 -17.47 7.39 -0.38
N LEU A 58 -16.62 6.66 -1.10
CA LEU A 58 -15.38 6.09 -0.58
C LEU A 58 -14.41 7.19 -0.13
N ALA A 59 -14.22 8.23 -0.95
CA ALA A 59 -13.36 9.37 -0.61
C ALA A 59 -13.83 10.06 0.67
N ALA A 60 -15.14 10.29 0.82
CA ALA A 60 -15.72 10.90 2.02
C ALA A 60 -15.51 10.04 3.25
N ASP A 61 -15.69 8.71 3.15
CA ASP A 61 -15.45 7.75 4.23
C ASP A 61 -13.98 7.74 4.67
N CYS A 62 -13.04 7.65 3.73
CA CYS A 62 -11.60 7.72 3.99
C CYS A 62 -11.18 9.04 4.65
N LEU A 63 -11.67 10.16 4.13
CA LEU A 63 -11.37 11.49 4.71
C LEU A 63 -11.97 11.65 6.10
N ALA A 64 -13.17 11.15 6.37
CA ALA A 64 -13.79 11.21 7.69
C ALA A 64 -12.99 10.40 8.72
N GLU A 65 -12.55 9.20 8.37
CA GLU A 65 -11.67 8.38 9.22
C GLU A 65 -10.32 9.06 9.45
N GLY A 66 -9.70 9.54 8.36
CA GLY A 66 -8.40 10.19 8.41
C GLY A 66 -8.41 11.47 9.26
N ARG A 67 -9.45 12.30 9.17
CA ARG A 67 -9.60 13.51 10.01
C ARG A 67 -9.69 13.18 11.49
N LYS A 68 -10.50 12.18 11.86
CA LYS A 68 -10.59 11.70 13.26
C LYS A 68 -9.23 11.22 13.78
N TRP A 69 -8.48 10.52 12.94
CA TRP A 69 -7.13 10.07 13.28
C TRP A 69 -6.18 11.25 13.47
N MET A 70 -6.18 12.26 12.57
CA MET A 70 -5.36 13.47 12.73
C MET A 70 -5.72 14.25 13.99
N GLU A 71 -7.00 14.45 14.26
CA GLU A 71 -7.49 15.19 15.44
C GLU A 71 -7.08 14.51 16.75
N LYS A 72 -7.23 13.17 16.82
CA LYS A 72 -6.79 12.39 17.98
C LYS A 72 -5.29 12.56 18.23
N ASN A 73 -4.46 12.36 17.21
CA ASN A 73 -3.00 12.43 17.35
C ASN A 73 -2.51 13.86 17.58
N ALA A 74 -3.19 14.88 17.03
CA ALA A 74 -2.87 16.28 17.32
C ALA A 74 -3.13 16.63 18.79
N ALA A 75 -4.22 16.13 19.37
CA ALA A 75 -4.52 16.33 20.79
C ALA A 75 -3.51 15.61 21.70
N GLU A 76 -3.08 14.42 21.31
CA GLU A 76 -2.03 13.65 22.01
C GLU A 76 -0.69 14.37 21.97
N ALA A 77 -0.22 14.82 20.79
CA ALA A 77 1.00 15.61 20.64
C ALA A 77 0.98 16.91 21.46
N GLU A 78 -0.17 17.59 21.51
CA GLU A 78 -0.32 18.80 22.33
C GLU A 78 -0.27 18.48 23.84
N GLY A 79 -0.82 17.34 24.26
CA GLY A 79 -0.71 16.84 25.62
C GLY A 79 0.73 16.56 26.03
N GLU A 80 1.45 15.79 25.20
CA GLU A 80 2.86 15.48 25.41
C GLU A 80 3.73 16.75 25.46
N ARG A 81 3.51 17.70 24.56
CA ARG A 81 4.24 18.97 24.56
C ARG A 81 4.05 19.78 25.84
N LYS A 82 2.87 19.68 26.47
CA LYS A 82 2.62 20.36 27.77
C LYS A 82 3.34 19.68 28.92
N GLN A 83 3.48 18.36 28.88
CA GLN A 83 4.14 17.54 29.88
C GLN A 83 5.66 17.62 29.74
N ASP A 84 6.18 17.45 28.53
CA ASP A 84 7.61 17.56 28.23
C ASP A 84 7.85 18.42 26.97
N PRO A 85 7.99 19.75 27.13
CA PRO A 85 8.31 20.66 26.03
C PRO A 85 9.65 20.38 25.36
N GLN A 86 10.57 19.65 26.00
CA GLN A 86 11.89 19.36 25.44
C GLN A 86 11.83 18.41 24.26
N LEU A 87 10.86 17.49 24.25
CA LEU A 87 10.64 16.57 23.13
C LEU A 87 10.26 17.28 21.81
N PHE A 88 9.80 18.55 21.93
CA PHE A 88 9.32 19.34 20.78
C PHE A 88 10.27 20.49 20.41
N ARG A 89 11.49 20.53 20.99
CA ARG A 89 12.46 21.60 20.73
C ARG A 89 12.89 21.65 19.27
N ASP A 90 13.06 20.47 18.64
CA ASP A 90 13.52 20.32 17.25
C ASP A 90 12.36 20.13 16.26
N GLY A 91 11.14 20.47 16.66
CA GLY A 91 9.92 20.42 15.85
C GLY A 91 8.82 19.53 16.44
N GLY A 92 7.64 19.59 15.84
CA GLY A 92 6.49 18.76 16.21
C GLY A 92 6.57 17.37 15.61
N TRP A 93 5.63 16.51 16.01
CA TRP A 93 5.42 15.21 15.39
C TRP A 93 4.94 15.38 13.93
N THR A 94 5.35 14.47 13.06
CA THR A 94 4.98 14.48 11.63
C THR A 94 4.36 13.16 11.24
N PHE A 95 3.10 13.20 10.82
CA PHE A 95 2.34 12.00 10.47
C PHE A 95 1.80 12.10 9.04
N GLU A 96 1.77 10.97 8.35
CA GLU A 96 1.13 10.84 7.05
C GLU A 96 0.23 9.62 7.03
N ARG A 97 -0.93 9.74 6.39
CA ARG A 97 -1.84 8.64 6.09
C ARG A 97 -2.12 8.64 4.59
N ARG A 98 -1.91 7.48 3.97
CA ARG A 98 -2.18 7.26 2.55
C ARG A 98 -3.23 6.19 2.38
N TYR A 99 -4.20 6.45 1.51
CA TYR A 99 -5.21 5.50 1.07
C TYR A 99 -4.91 5.12 -0.38
N ASN A 100 -4.27 3.99 -0.59
CA ASN A 100 -3.82 3.52 -1.88
C ASN A 100 -4.81 2.51 -2.45
N PHE A 101 -5.25 2.72 -3.68
CA PHE A 101 -6.05 1.74 -4.41
C PHE A 101 -5.25 0.46 -4.62
N ARG A 102 -5.87 -0.70 -4.40
CA ARG A 102 -5.22 -1.99 -4.60
C ARG A 102 -5.85 -2.81 -5.70
N SER A 103 -7.17 -2.97 -5.67
CA SER A 103 -7.90 -3.77 -6.67
C SER A 103 -9.36 -3.38 -6.72
N ARG A 104 -9.98 -3.66 -7.86
CA ARG A 104 -11.43 -3.63 -8.03
C ARG A 104 -11.88 -4.99 -8.57
N VAL A 105 -12.74 -5.66 -7.83
CA VAL A 105 -13.25 -6.99 -8.15
C VAL A 105 -14.74 -6.89 -8.42
N ASP A 106 -15.23 -7.60 -9.44
CA ASP A 106 -16.62 -7.65 -9.86
C ASP A 106 -17.25 -6.26 -10.11
N GLY A 107 -16.41 -5.29 -10.48
CA GLY A 107 -16.83 -3.91 -10.78
C GLY A 107 -17.09 -3.04 -9.54
N HIS A 108 -17.42 -3.60 -8.37
CA HIS A 108 -17.87 -2.85 -7.20
C HIS A 108 -17.12 -3.12 -5.90
N TYR A 109 -16.45 -4.25 -5.73
CA TYR A 109 -15.61 -4.49 -4.53
C TYR A 109 -14.25 -3.82 -4.69
N VAL A 110 -14.01 -2.75 -3.95
CA VAL A 110 -12.79 -1.95 -4.01
C VAL A 110 -11.94 -2.23 -2.77
N SER A 111 -10.71 -2.66 -2.98
CA SER A 111 -9.73 -2.87 -1.92
C SER A 111 -8.77 -1.69 -1.85
N ILE A 112 -8.56 -1.18 -0.63
CA ILE A 112 -7.66 -0.07 -0.32
C ILE A 112 -6.64 -0.55 0.70
N VAL A 113 -5.38 -0.22 0.51
CA VAL A 113 -4.33 -0.30 1.53
C VAL A 113 -4.20 1.08 2.16
N ARG A 114 -4.35 1.17 3.47
CA ARG A 114 -4.11 2.36 4.26
C ARG A 114 -2.77 2.22 4.96
N GLY A 115 -1.80 3.02 4.56
CA GLY A 115 -0.50 3.13 5.21
C GLY A 115 -0.42 4.37 6.10
N ASP A 116 0.12 4.21 7.30
CA ASP A 116 0.40 5.30 8.24
C ASP A 116 1.90 5.40 8.48
N TYR A 117 2.46 6.60 8.35
CA TYR A 117 3.80 6.95 8.75
C TYR A 117 3.73 7.91 9.94
N MET A 118 4.53 7.66 10.98
CA MET A 118 4.48 8.38 12.24
C MET A 118 5.88 8.66 12.76
N ASP A 119 6.32 9.92 12.69
CA ASP A 119 7.57 10.40 13.27
C ASP A 119 7.26 11.23 14.53
N THR A 120 7.47 10.64 15.68
CA THR A 120 7.32 11.27 17.01
C THR A 120 8.64 11.80 17.57
N LYS A 121 9.68 11.90 16.74
CA LYS A 121 11.05 12.27 17.12
C LYS A 121 11.69 11.29 18.11
N ALA A 122 11.20 10.05 18.17
CA ALA A 122 11.83 8.94 18.88
C ALA A 122 13.05 8.40 18.12
N ALA A 123 13.58 7.24 18.50
CA ALA A 123 14.78 6.66 17.89
C ALA A 123 14.63 6.40 16.38
N HIS A 124 13.43 6.14 15.91
CA HIS A 124 13.07 5.98 14.49
C HIS A 124 11.58 6.25 14.29
N PRO A 125 11.15 6.60 13.07
CA PRO A 125 9.74 6.62 12.71
C PRO A 125 9.10 5.24 12.82
N ASN A 126 7.78 5.21 12.99
CA ASN A 126 6.98 3.99 12.93
C ASN A 126 6.09 4.02 11.69
N SER A 127 5.73 2.85 11.20
CA SER A 127 4.69 2.67 10.19
C SER A 127 3.65 1.67 10.66
N ASP A 128 2.42 1.84 10.18
CA ASP A 128 1.32 0.90 10.37
C ASP A 128 0.60 0.69 9.04
N VAL A 129 -0.04 -0.46 8.89
CA VAL A 129 -0.81 -0.80 7.71
C VAL A 129 -2.16 -1.37 8.10
N ASN A 130 -3.19 -0.93 7.42
CA ASN A 130 -4.54 -1.48 7.54
C ASN A 130 -5.20 -1.50 6.16
N THR A 131 -6.39 -2.06 6.06
CA THR A 131 -7.07 -2.20 4.78
C THR A 131 -8.55 -1.85 4.89
N ILE A 132 -9.13 -1.43 3.76
CA ILE A 132 -10.55 -1.20 3.61
C ILE A 132 -11.02 -2.07 2.44
N LEU A 133 -12.05 -2.85 2.65
CA LEU A 133 -12.84 -3.45 1.58
C LEU A 133 -14.17 -2.69 1.49
N TRP A 134 -14.37 -2.03 0.36
CA TRP A 134 -15.51 -1.16 0.09
C TRP A 134 -16.43 -1.79 -0.95
N ASP A 135 -17.69 -1.83 -0.68
CA ASP A 135 -18.74 -2.16 -1.65
C ASP A 135 -19.31 -0.84 -2.20
N SER A 136 -18.96 -0.50 -3.45
CA SER A 136 -19.36 0.76 -4.07
C SER A 136 -20.82 0.78 -4.52
N GLU A 137 -21.49 -0.37 -4.64
CA GLU A 137 -22.94 -0.43 -4.88
C GLU A 137 -23.70 -0.15 -3.58
N ALA A 138 -23.25 -0.72 -2.47
CA ALA A 138 -23.85 -0.50 -1.16
C ALA A 138 -23.34 0.75 -0.44
N ASN A 139 -22.32 1.44 -0.98
CA ASN A 139 -21.64 2.60 -0.39
C ASN A 139 -21.23 2.38 1.06
N LYS A 140 -20.56 1.26 1.36
CA LYS A 140 -20.15 0.90 2.73
C LYS A 140 -18.92 0.00 2.78
N ARG A 141 -18.23 0.05 3.92
CA ARG A 141 -17.20 -0.95 4.25
C ARG A 141 -17.86 -2.29 4.51
N ILE A 142 -17.23 -3.33 4.00
CA ILE A 142 -17.60 -4.72 4.27
C ILE A 142 -16.37 -5.51 4.77
N SER A 143 -16.60 -6.72 5.25
CA SER A 143 -15.54 -7.69 5.50
C SER A 143 -15.51 -8.74 4.39
N ILE A 144 -14.55 -9.66 4.44
CA ILE A 144 -14.51 -10.80 3.51
C ILE A 144 -15.56 -11.88 3.82
N ARG A 145 -16.33 -11.73 4.92
CA ARG A 145 -17.32 -12.74 5.38
C ARG A 145 -18.31 -13.21 4.32
N PRO A 146 -18.86 -12.35 3.45
CA PRO A 146 -19.81 -12.78 2.41
C PRO A 146 -19.22 -13.79 1.42
N PHE A 147 -17.91 -13.84 1.26
CA PHE A 147 -17.23 -14.70 0.29
C PHE A 147 -16.91 -16.09 0.83
N PHE A 148 -17.09 -16.32 2.13
CA PHE A 148 -16.75 -17.58 2.79
C PHE A 148 -17.95 -18.20 3.48
N THR A 149 -18.05 -19.52 3.43
CA THR A 149 -19.12 -20.30 4.06
C THR A 149 -19.09 -20.15 5.59
N GLU A 150 -17.91 -19.89 6.15
CA GLU A 150 -17.70 -19.55 7.56
C GLU A 150 -16.36 -18.79 7.72
N THR A 151 -16.29 -17.96 8.76
CA THR A 151 -15.08 -17.22 9.17
C THR A 151 -14.99 -17.18 10.70
N ALA A 152 -15.53 -18.22 11.36
CA ALA A 152 -15.47 -18.35 12.82
C ALA A 152 -14.01 -18.49 13.27
N ASP A 153 -13.70 -17.93 14.44
CA ASP A 153 -12.37 -18.08 15.04
C ASP A 153 -12.07 -19.57 15.25
N ASN A 154 -10.88 -19.98 14.82
CA ASN A 154 -10.46 -21.38 14.78
C ASN A 154 -11.29 -22.30 13.85
N GLY A 155 -12.14 -21.75 13.00
CA GLY A 155 -12.85 -22.49 11.96
C GLY A 155 -11.94 -23.02 10.86
N PRO A 156 -12.41 -23.98 10.05
CA PRO A 156 -11.61 -24.58 8.98
C PRO A 156 -11.03 -23.59 7.98
N ALA A 157 -11.81 -22.61 7.52
CA ALA A 157 -11.35 -21.58 6.59
C ALA A 157 -10.24 -20.73 7.21
N MET A 158 -10.43 -20.26 8.45
CA MET A 158 -9.44 -19.42 9.14
C MET A 158 -8.14 -20.19 9.43
N LYS A 159 -8.22 -21.48 9.78
CA LYS A 159 -7.04 -22.34 9.95
C LYS A 159 -6.28 -22.53 8.64
N ALA A 160 -6.99 -22.73 7.53
CA ALA A 160 -6.37 -22.84 6.20
C ALA A 160 -5.69 -21.54 5.79
N MET A 161 -6.33 -20.39 6.01
CA MET A 161 -5.76 -19.07 5.74
C MET A 161 -4.47 -18.82 6.53
N VAL A 162 -4.51 -18.97 7.85
CA VAL A 162 -3.33 -18.75 8.70
C VAL A 162 -2.16 -19.67 8.31
N LYS A 163 -2.45 -20.93 8.03
CA LYS A 163 -1.42 -21.87 7.56
C LYS A 163 -0.78 -21.40 6.26
N ALA A 164 -1.56 -20.94 5.29
CA ALA A 164 -1.08 -20.44 4.01
C ALA A 164 -0.32 -19.11 4.15
N VAL A 165 -0.79 -18.21 5.01
CA VAL A 165 -0.10 -16.96 5.35
C VAL A 165 1.29 -17.25 5.93
N ILE A 166 1.38 -18.12 6.94
CA ILE A 166 2.68 -18.50 7.55
C ILE A 166 3.62 -19.13 6.52
N ALA A 167 3.11 -19.99 5.64
CA ALA A 167 3.90 -20.57 4.56
C ALA A 167 4.45 -19.51 3.61
N SER A 168 3.62 -18.55 3.21
CA SER A 168 4.01 -17.41 2.36
C SER A 168 5.07 -16.53 3.04
N LEU A 169 4.87 -16.17 4.32
CA LEU A 169 5.83 -15.39 5.10
C LEU A 169 7.18 -16.10 5.25
N LYS A 170 7.20 -17.42 5.48
CA LYS A 170 8.44 -18.20 5.56
C LYS A 170 9.23 -18.15 4.25
N ILE A 171 8.55 -18.22 3.11
CA ILE A 171 9.18 -18.07 1.80
C ILE A 171 9.80 -16.68 1.66
N GLU A 172 9.05 -15.64 2.02
CA GLU A 172 9.52 -14.26 1.90
C GLU A 172 10.71 -13.98 2.85
N LYS A 173 10.63 -14.42 4.10
CA LYS A 173 11.76 -14.32 5.05
C LYS A 173 13.02 -15.01 4.53
N LYS A 174 12.87 -16.20 3.96
CA LYS A 174 14.00 -16.93 3.36
C LYS A 174 14.61 -16.15 2.19
N LYS A 175 13.83 -15.53 1.33
CA LYS A 175 14.32 -14.67 0.23
C LYS A 175 15.14 -13.49 0.76
N ARG A 176 14.74 -12.92 1.89
CA ARG A 176 15.44 -11.78 2.53
C ARG A 176 16.63 -12.21 3.40
N GLY A 177 16.92 -13.51 3.52
CA GLY A 177 18.03 -14.04 4.32
C GLY A 177 17.78 -14.02 5.83
N ALA A 178 16.53 -13.87 6.27
CA ALA A 178 16.16 -13.99 7.68
C ALA A 178 16.35 -15.44 8.16
N GLY A 179 16.97 -15.61 9.34
CA GLY A 179 17.28 -16.93 9.88
C GLY A 179 16.03 -17.74 10.30
N GLU A 180 16.07 -19.06 10.12
CA GLU A 180 14.90 -19.94 10.37
C GLU A 180 14.47 -19.97 11.85
N THR A 181 15.40 -19.92 12.79
CA THR A 181 15.14 -20.03 14.23
C THR A 181 14.39 -18.86 14.84
N ALA A 182 14.54 -17.65 14.28
CA ALA A 182 13.81 -16.47 14.75
C ALA A 182 12.37 -16.38 14.21
N THR A 183 12.06 -17.16 13.18
CA THR A 183 10.82 -17.02 12.39
C THR A 183 9.58 -17.50 13.14
N ASP A 184 9.66 -18.64 13.84
CA ASP A 184 8.48 -19.23 14.51
C ASP A 184 8.04 -18.43 15.74
N GLU A 185 8.95 -17.73 16.41
CA GLU A 185 8.63 -16.84 17.53
C GLU A 185 7.73 -15.68 17.10
N TRP A 186 8.07 -15.07 15.96
CA TRP A 186 7.32 -13.94 15.40
C TRP A 186 5.92 -14.30 14.90
N PHE A 187 5.64 -15.57 14.65
CA PHE A 187 4.32 -16.01 14.16
C PHE A 187 3.34 -16.42 15.26
N LYS A 188 3.74 -16.39 16.53
CA LYS A 188 2.89 -16.81 17.66
C LYS A 188 1.61 -16.00 17.81
N GLU A 189 1.67 -14.71 17.42
CA GLU A 189 0.51 -13.82 17.49
C GLU A 189 -0.46 -13.98 16.32
N LEU A 190 -0.01 -14.65 15.23
CA LEU A 190 -0.89 -14.96 14.11
C LEU A 190 -1.85 -16.08 14.50
N ALA A 191 -3.12 -15.72 14.63
CA ALA A 191 -4.16 -16.67 15.02
C ALA A 191 -5.22 -16.82 13.91
N PRO A 192 -5.91 -17.97 13.84
CA PRO A 192 -6.98 -18.20 12.87
C PRO A 192 -8.25 -17.44 13.26
N SER A 193 -8.18 -16.10 13.18
CA SER A 193 -9.22 -15.13 13.46
C SER A 193 -9.08 -13.94 12.54
N LEU A 194 -10.17 -13.38 12.03
CA LEU A 194 -10.14 -12.20 11.17
C LEU A 194 -9.47 -10.97 11.83
N LEU A 195 -9.50 -10.90 13.15
CA LEU A 195 -8.91 -9.80 13.91
C LEU A 195 -7.39 -9.98 14.15
N LYS A 196 -6.86 -11.20 13.99
CA LYS A 196 -5.48 -11.53 14.35
C LYS A 196 -4.65 -12.07 13.18
N ILE A 197 -5.26 -12.37 12.05
CA ILE A 197 -4.55 -12.91 10.90
C ILE A 197 -3.76 -11.84 10.13
N GLY A 198 -4.07 -10.56 10.31
CA GLY A 198 -3.47 -9.42 9.63
C GLY A 198 -4.46 -8.65 8.75
N ALA A 199 -4.09 -7.43 8.38
CA ALA A 199 -4.83 -6.63 7.42
C ALA A 199 -4.80 -7.28 6.02
N MET A 200 -5.91 -7.28 5.28
CA MET A 200 -5.98 -8.01 4.02
C MET A 200 -6.80 -7.32 2.94
N THR A 201 -6.45 -7.58 1.69
CA THR A 201 -7.17 -7.12 0.49
C THR A 201 -7.52 -8.28 -0.43
N LEU A 202 -8.49 -8.08 -1.31
CA LEU A 202 -8.64 -8.87 -2.53
C LEU A 202 -7.47 -8.57 -3.45
N ALA A 203 -6.74 -9.61 -3.87
CA ALA A 203 -5.56 -9.45 -4.74
C ALA A 203 -5.98 -9.20 -6.21
N PRO A 204 -5.19 -8.44 -6.99
CA PRO A 204 -5.38 -8.37 -8.44
C PRO A 204 -5.33 -9.75 -9.10
N SER A 205 -5.97 -9.89 -10.25
CA SER A 205 -6.01 -11.13 -11.02
C SER A 205 -5.72 -10.89 -12.51
N THR A 206 -5.20 -11.94 -13.19
CA THR A 206 -5.11 -11.98 -14.63
C THR A 206 -6.49 -12.08 -15.30
N ASP A 207 -7.49 -12.57 -14.58
CA ASP A 207 -8.87 -12.63 -15.04
C ASP A 207 -9.60 -11.36 -14.68
N ALA A 208 -10.18 -10.69 -15.67
CA ALA A 208 -10.88 -9.42 -15.46
C ALA A 208 -12.05 -9.60 -14.47
N GLY A 209 -12.14 -8.67 -13.52
CA GLY A 209 -13.19 -8.66 -12.50
C GLY A 209 -13.05 -9.75 -11.43
N LYS A 210 -11.96 -10.51 -11.40
CA LYS A 210 -11.69 -11.54 -10.40
C LYS A 210 -10.64 -11.09 -9.39
N SER A 211 -10.55 -11.86 -8.31
CA SER A 211 -9.43 -11.81 -7.37
C SER A 211 -8.64 -13.10 -7.43
N SER A 212 -7.32 -13.01 -7.56
CA SER A 212 -6.44 -14.18 -7.56
C SER A 212 -6.23 -14.79 -6.16
N GLY A 213 -6.77 -14.16 -5.12
CA GLY A 213 -6.62 -14.58 -3.73
C GLY A 213 -6.68 -13.42 -2.76
N LEU A 214 -6.06 -13.59 -1.61
CA LEU A 214 -5.95 -12.56 -0.58
C LEU A 214 -4.49 -12.15 -0.39
N THR A 215 -4.23 -10.83 -0.31
CA THR A 215 -2.94 -10.29 0.08
C THR A 215 -3.02 -9.77 1.51
N PHE A 216 -2.09 -10.19 2.36
CA PHE A 216 -1.99 -9.80 3.77
C PHE A 216 -0.79 -8.89 3.97
N TYR A 217 -0.92 -7.89 4.83
CA TYR A 217 0.07 -6.85 5.08
C TYR A 217 0.46 -6.84 6.54
N TYR A 218 1.75 -6.75 6.80
CA TYR A 218 2.33 -6.76 8.13
C TYR A 218 3.33 -5.61 8.25
N PRO A 219 3.08 -4.61 9.11
CA PRO A 219 4.04 -3.55 9.35
C PRO A 219 5.28 -4.08 10.08
N PRO A 220 6.36 -3.29 10.18
CA PRO A 220 7.50 -3.63 11.02
C PRO A 220 7.07 -4.04 12.42
N TYR A 221 7.76 -5.00 13.01
CA TYR A 221 7.45 -5.66 14.30
C TYR A 221 6.26 -6.62 14.32
N ALA A 222 5.40 -6.65 13.30
CA ALA A 222 4.25 -7.56 13.32
C ALA A 222 4.66 -9.04 13.14
N VAL A 223 5.62 -9.31 12.26
CA VAL A 223 6.09 -10.68 11.95
C VAL A 223 7.61 -10.78 11.82
N GLY A 224 8.36 -9.79 12.26
CA GLY A 224 9.81 -9.71 12.22
C GLY A 224 10.32 -8.43 12.90
N PRO A 225 11.63 -8.31 13.18
CA PRO A 225 12.21 -7.10 13.74
C PRO A 225 12.09 -5.91 12.80
N TYR A 226 12.16 -4.70 13.33
CA TYR A 226 12.05 -3.44 12.57
C TYR A 226 12.98 -3.39 11.34
N ALA A 227 14.20 -3.89 11.48
CA ALA A 227 15.20 -3.87 10.42
C ALA A 227 14.84 -4.72 9.19
N GLU A 228 13.89 -5.66 9.33
CA GLU A 228 13.39 -6.45 8.20
C GLU A 228 12.31 -5.69 7.41
N GLY A 229 11.76 -4.59 7.94
CA GLY A 229 10.73 -3.79 7.30
C GLY A 229 9.35 -4.48 7.29
N GLU A 230 8.54 -4.09 6.32
CA GLU A 230 7.20 -4.64 6.11
C GLU A 230 7.24 -6.00 5.42
N TYR A 231 6.22 -6.83 5.70
CA TYR A 231 6.03 -8.13 5.06
C TYR A 231 4.67 -8.21 4.39
N ILE A 232 4.65 -8.90 3.25
CA ILE A 232 3.44 -9.20 2.51
C ILE A 232 3.33 -10.71 2.34
N ALA A 233 2.15 -11.26 2.61
CA ALA A 233 1.84 -12.66 2.33
C ALA A 233 0.71 -12.75 1.32
N PHE A 234 0.83 -13.66 0.37
CA PHE A 234 -0.21 -13.94 -0.60
C PHE A 234 -0.78 -15.35 -0.39
N VAL A 235 -2.10 -15.44 -0.34
CA VAL A 235 -2.85 -16.70 -0.26
C VAL A 235 -3.65 -16.86 -1.54
N PRO A 236 -3.29 -17.81 -2.42
CA PRO A 236 -3.98 -18.01 -3.68
C PRO A 236 -5.40 -18.54 -3.47
N TRP A 237 -6.31 -18.16 -4.37
CA TRP A 237 -7.72 -18.52 -4.26
C TRP A 237 -7.97 -20.05 -4.28
N GLU A 238 -7.08 -20.81 -4.91
CA GLU A 238 -7.17 -22.29 -4.91
C GLU A 238 -7.13 -22.87 -3.50
N THR A 239 -6.34 -22.27 -2.61
CA THR A 239 -6.30 -22.65 -1.18
C THR A 239 -7.62 -22.31 -0.48
N LEU A 240 -8.30 -21.26 -0.91
CA LEU A 240 -9.55 -20.78 -0.33
C LEU A 240 -10.79 -21.50 -0.90
N LYS A 241 -10.68 -22.08 -2.10
CA LYS A 241 -11.76 -22.66 -2.87
C LYS A 241 -12.70 -23.58 -2.09
N PRO A 242 -12.24 -24.48 -1.18
CA PRO A 242 -13.13 -25.35 -0.41
C PRO A 242 -14.07 -24.64 0.54
N TYR A 243 -13.80 -23.37 0.83
CA TYR A 243 -14.51 -22.59 1.85
C TYR A 243 -15.34 -21.45 1.25
N LEU A 244 -15.40 -21.33 -0.08
CA LEU A 244 -16.08 -20.22 -0.75
C LEU A 244 -17.59 -20.44 -0.78
N THR A 245 -18.34 -19.34 -0.61
CA THR A 245 -19.76 -19.26 -0.95
C THR A 245 -19.94 -19.23 -2.48
N ALA A 246 -21.19 -19.21 -2.95
CA ALA A 246 -21.49 -18.93 -4.36
C ALA A 246 -20.92 -17.56 -4.80
N GLU A 247 -21.04 -16.55 -3.93
CA GLU A 247 -20.45 -15.21 -4.15
C GLU A 247 -18.92 -15.28 -4.21
N GLY A 248 -18.27 -15.93 -3.26
CA GLY A 248 -16.83 -16.15 -3.28
C GLY A 248 -16.38 -16.87 -4.55
N THR A 249 -17.07 -17.92 -4.98
CA THR A 249 -16.77 -18.63 -6.21
C THR A 249 -16.92 -17.73 -7.43
N ARG A 250 -17.83 -16.77 -7.40
CA ARG A 250 -18.04 -15.81 -8.47
C ARG A 250 -16.90 -14.80 -8.60
N ILE A 251 -16.33 -14.34 -7.48
CA ILE A 251 -15.33 -13.26 -7.47
C ILE A 251 -13.88 -13.75 -7.47
N PHE A 252 -13.60 -14.98 -7.05
CA PHE A 252 -12.24 -15.51 -7.06
C PHE A 252 -11.93 -16.28 -8.34
N GLY A 253 -10.70 -16.12 -8.86
CA GLY A 253 -10.21 -16.80 -10.07
C GLY A 253 -8.98 -16.13 -10.67
N GLY A 254 -8.42 -16.78 -11.69
CA GLY A 254 -7.21 -16.32 -12.37
C GLY A 254 -5.94 -16.50 -11.57
N ALA A 255 -4.84 -15.93 -12.05
CA ALA A 255 -3.54 -15.97 -11.41
C ALA A 255 -3.14 -14.57 -10.91
N ARG A 256 -2.24 -14.51 -9.92
CA ARG A 256 -1.62 -13.25 -9.48
C ARG A 256 -0.78 -12.68 -10.62
N PRO A 257 -0.99 -11.41 -11.05
CA PRO A 257 -0.15 -10.79 -12.08
C PRO A 257 1.32 -10.72 -11.63
N LYS A 258 2.26 -10.90 -12.57
CA LYS A 258 3.70 -10.79 -12.26
C LYS A 258 4.06 -9.42 -11.71
N SER A 259 3.52 -8.34 -12.28
CA SER A 259 3.71 -6.98 -11.78
C SER A 259 3.34 -6.82 -10.31
N ASP A 260 2.29 -7.53 -9.86
CA ASP A 260 1.87 -7.51 -8.46
C ASP A 260 2.78 -8.32 -7.53
N ALA A 261 3.48 -9.32 -8.06
CA ALA A 261 4.40 -10.15 -7.28
C ALA A 261 5.79 -9.51 -7.09
N ASP A 262 6.16 -8.60 -8.00
CA ASP A 262 7.51 -8.04 -8.10
C ASP A 262 7.59 -6.59 -7.55
N GLU A 263 6.47 -5.93 -7.25
CA GLU A 263 6.48 -4.60 -6.65
C GLU A 263 6.93 -4.67 -5.19
N PRO A 264 8.06 -4.01 -4.83
CA PRO A 264 8.35 -3.62 -3.47
C PRO A 264 7.32 -2.54 -3.09
N GLN A 265 6.49 -2.80 -2.13
CA GLN A 265 5.53 -1.82 -1.61
C GLN A 265 6.13 -0.98 -0.50
#